data_777414738593214d71b3e1fc56688cbc
#
_entry.id   777414738593214d71b3e1fc56688cbc
#
_cell.length_a   1.000
_cell.length_b   1.000
_cell.length_c   1.000
_cell.angle_alpha   90.00
_cell.angle_beta   90.00
_cell.angle_gamma   90.00
#
_symmetry.space_group_name_H-M   'P 1'
#
loop_
_entity.id
_entity.type
_entity.pdbx_description
1 polymer ?
#
loop_
_entity_poly.entity_id
_entity_poly.type
_entity_poly.pdbx_seq_one_letter_code
_entity_poly.pdbx_strand_id
1 'polypeptide(L)'
;GLAGMTASLMKHGTSSRSAQAIHQAFDFFGAFWDIQASLDHGTFTVYGLSKHFNSLIPLVSEILQEATFPAEEVEKELEIERQKTKLNWDKTSYAAGQKFRSNLFPNDPYGRYTVAEDFEALDQQTLVNQYKMTWASQKPVIFLSGKISDQQIAYLEQTLGQIQFSSPSLIIPSLTPAAKPSRIKEEKEGSVQSSIRFGLPAISRNHPDYFHFSVMNTVLGGYFGSRLQKNIREDKGFTYGISSSLAPYPRGGYWV
;
A
#
# COMPACT_ATOMS: atom_id res chain seq x y z
N GLY A 1 7.86 -5.97 -0.47
CA GLY A 1 8.69 -6.44 -1.50
C GLY A 1 8.43 -5.89 -2.88
N LEU A 2 8.34 -6.79 -3.85
CA LEU A 2 8.42 -6.48 -5.29
C LEU A 2 7.45 -5.38 -5.75
N ALA A 3 6.17 -5.48 -5.47
CA ALA A 3 5.19 -4.48 -5.93
C ALA A 3 5.46 -3.07 -5.37
N GLY A 4 5.85 -2.97 -4.09
CA GLY A 4 6.22 -1.69 -3.47
C GLY A 4 7.48 -1.09 -4.10
N MET A 5 8.51 -1.92 -4.33
CA MET A 5 9.74 -1.49 -5.02
C MET A 5 9.47 -1.00 -6.45
N THR A 6 8.65 -1.75 -7.20
CA THR A 6 8.26 -1.34 -8.56
C THR A 6 7.57 0.03 -8.54
N ALA A 7 6.60 0.23 -7.65
CA ALA A 7 5.88 1.50 -7.52
C ALA A 7 6.81 2.66 -7.12
N SER A 8 7.71 2.45 -6.16
CA SER A 8 8.70 3.47 -5.77
C SER A 8 9.60 3.85 -6.93
N LEU A 9 10.16 2.87 -7.62
CA LEU A 9 11.14 3.09 -8.68
C LEU A 9 10.57 3.63 -10.00
N MET A 10 9.26 3.57 -10.24
CA MET A 10 8.61 4.28 -11.36
C MET A 10 8.84 5.79 -11.31
N LYS A 11 9.20 6.34 -10.14
CA LYS A 11 9.50 7.77 -9.94
C LYS A 11 10.94 8.15 -10.34
N HIS A 12 11.79 7.18 -10.62
CA HIS A 12 13.24 7.36 -10.73
C HIS A 12 13.77 7.46 -12.17
N GLY A 13 12.89 7.47 -13.17
CA GLY A 13 13.28 7.70 -14.56
C GLY A 13 12.26 7.22 -15.57
N THR A 14 12.21 7.91 -16.69
CA THR A 14 11.49 7.52 -17.91
C THR A 14 12.45 7.45 -19.08
N SER A 15 11.97 7.06 -20.26
CA SER A 15 12.79 7.09 -21.50
C SER A 15 13.29 8.49 -21.84
N SER A 16 12.60 9.55 -21.40
CA SER A 16 12.87 10.95 -21.76
C SER A 16 13.35 11.83 -20.60
N ARG A 17 13.19 11.38 -19.34
CA ARG A 17 13.52 12.17 -18.14
C ARG A 17 14.25 11.36 -17.09
N SER A 18 15.25 12.00 -16.46
CA SER A 18 15.82 11.52 -15.20
C SER A 18 14.86 11.70 -14.01
N ALA A 19 15.12 11.04 -12.88
CA ALA A 19 14.39 11.24 -11.62
C ALA A 19 14.27 12.74 -11.27
N GLN A 20 15.39 13.47 -11.30
CA GLN A 20 15.41 14.89 -11.00
C GLN A 20 14.51 15.69 -11.94
N ALA A 21 14.55 15.42 -13.25
CA ALA A 21 13.72 16.12 -14.23
C ALA A 21 12.24 15.85 -14.06
N ILE A 22 11.86 14.63 -13.66
CA ILE A 22 10.47 14.29 -13.33
C ILE A 22 9.99 15.11 -12.13
N HIS A 23 10.75 15.09 -11.03
CA HIS A 23 10.38 15.84 -9.82
C HIS A 23 10.27 17.34 -10.11
N GLN A 24 11.26 17.93 -10.82
CA GLN A 24 11.22 19.34 -11.21
C GLN A 24 10.00 19.68 -12.08
N ALA A 25 9.57 18.78 -12.96
CA ALA A 25 8.40 19.01 -13.80
C ALA A 25 7.09 19.10 -12.99
N PHE A 26 6.91 18.26 -11.96
CA PHE A 26 5.76 18.38 -11.06
C PHE A 26 5.89 19.60 -10.13
N ASP A 27 7.06 19.85 -9.58
CA ASP A 27 7.35 20.98 -8.70
C ASP A 27 7.12 22.33 -9.40
N PHE A 28 7.45 22.44 -10.69
CA PHE A 28 7.18 23.63 -11.49
C PHE A 28 5.70 24.02 -11.49
N PHE A 29 4.79 23.03 -11.45
CA PHE A 29 3.35 23.26 -11.36
C PHE A 29 2.84 23.33 -9.91
N GLY A 30 3.72 23.21 -8.91
CA GLY A 30 3.34 23.13 -7.49
C GLY A 30 2.46 21.92 -7.22
N ALA A 31 2.65 20.84 -7.95
CA ALA A 31 1.86 19.62 -7.82
C ALA A 31 2.53 18.64 -6.85
N PHE A 32 1.76 18.09 -5.92
CA PHE A 32 2.16 16.91 -5.16
C PHE A 32 1.76 15.64 -5.90
N TRP A 33 2.62 14.65 -5.91
CA TRP A 33 2.35 13.37 -6.54
C TRP A 33 3.02 12.22 -5.81
N ASP A 34 2.42 11.03 -5.92
CA ASP A 34 3.00 9.83 -5.34
C ASP A 34 2.51 8.57 -6.06
N ILE A 35 3.33 7.51 -6.03
CA ILE A 35 3.02 6.20 -6.57
C ILE A 35 3.26 5.17 -5.48
N GLN A 36 2.22 4.41 -5.16
CA GLN A 36 2.24 3.41 -4.10
C GLN A 36 1.64 2.08 -4.58
N ALA A 37 2.08 0.98 -3.99
CA ALA A 37 1.41 -0.30 -4.14
C ALA A 37 0.95 -0.83 -2.78
N SER A 38 -0.29 -1.27 -2.73
CA SER A 38 -0.88 -2.01 -1.62
C SER A 38 -0.92 -3.51 -1.92
N LEU A 39 -1.63 -4.28 -1.09
CA LEU A 39 -1.80 -5.72 -1.31
C LEU A 39 -2.66 -6.04 -2.54
N ASP A 40 -3.61 -5.18 -2.89
CA ASP A 40 -4.61 -5.45 -3.92
C ASP A 40 -4.54 -4.51 -5.13
N HIS A 41 -3.91 -3.34 -4.99
CA HIS A 41 -3.87 -2.34 -6.07
C HIS A 41 -2.64 -1.45 -5.98
N GLY A 42 -2.24 -0.89 -7.12
CA GLY A 42 -1.34 0.25 -7.20
C GLY A 42 -2.13 1.55 -7.34
N THR A 43 -1.61 2.64 -6.81
CA THR A 43 -2.23 3.96 -6.90
C THR A 43 -1.19 4.99 -7.34
N PHE A 44 -1.53 5.74 -8.38
CA PHE A 44 -0.80 6.94 -8.77
C PHE A 44 -1.69 8.14 -8.44
N THR A 45 -1.25 8.99 -7.55
CA THR A 45 -2.01 10.13 -7.05
C THR A 45 -1.32 11.43 -7.47
N VAL A 46 -2.09 12.40 -7.95
CA VAL A 46 -1.60 13.75 -8.25
C VAL A 46 -2.57 14.77 -7.66
N TYR A 47 -2.03 15.72 -6.90
CA TYR A 47 -2.75 16.89 -6.41
C TYR A 47 -2.16 18.12 -7.08
N GLY A 48 -2.98 18.88 -7.78
CA GLY A 48 -2.54 20.09 -8.48
C GLY A 48 -3.67 21.10 -8.70
N LEU A 49 -3.31 22.28 -9.08
CA LEU A 49 -4.29 23.30 -9.44
C LEU A 49 -4.98 22.95 -10.77
N SER A 50 -6.30 23.12 -10.85
CA SER A 50 -7.08 22.79 -12.05
C SER A 50 -6.58 23.47 -13.32
N LYS A 51 -5.97 24.67 -13.23
CA LYS A 51 -5.37 25.37 -14.37
C LYS A 51 -4.18 24.65 -14.98
N HIS A 52 -3.50 23.75 -14.24
CA HIS A 52 -2.34 22.98 -14.68
C HIS A 52 -2.68 21.55 -15.11
N PHE A 53 -3.97 21.19 -15.09
CA PHE A 53 -4.44 19.84 -15.39
C PHE A 53 -3.85 19.29 -16.70
N ASN A 54 -4.00 20.04 -17.80
CA ASN A 54 -3.53 19.61 -19.13
C ASN A 54 -1.99 19.47 -19.21
N SER A 55 -1.25 20.14 -18.33
CA SER A 55 0.21 20.03 -18.26
C SER A 55 0.67 18.84 -17.39
N LEU A 56 -0.12 18.45 -16.39
CA LEU A 56 0.21 17.36 -15.50
C LEU A 56 -0.12 15.98 -16.10
N ILE A 57 -1.19 15.86 -16.88
CA ILE A 57 -1.61 14.57 -17.46
C ILE A 57 -0.55 13.94 -18.37
N PRO A 58 0.17 14.67 -19.24
CA PRO A 58 1.27 14.09 -20.01
C PRO A 58 2.38 13.49 -19.16
N LEU A 59 2.72 14.10 -17.99
CA LEU A 59 3.71 13.56 -17.06
C LEU A 59 3.25 12.24 -16.46
N VAL A 60 1.96 12.14 -16.09
CA VAL A 60 1.36 10.89 -15.60
C VAL A 60 1.42 9.82 -16.69
N SER A 61 1.04 10.16 -17.92
CA SER A 61 1.07 9.25 -19.06
C SER A 61 2.46 8.70 -19.33
N GLU A 62 3.46 9.58 -19.32
CA GLU A 62 4.87 9.23 -19.55
C GLU A 62 5.36 8.23 -18.48
N ILE A 63 5.14 8.52 -17.21
CA ILE A 63 5.57 7.61 -16.14
C ILE A 63 4.86 6.25 -16.22
N LEU A 64 3.56 6.23 -16.54
CA LEU A 64 2.80 4.99 -16.67
C LEU A 64 3.26 4.12 -17.84
N GLN A 65 3.78 4.70 -18.92
CA GLN A 65 4.14 3.97 -20.12
C GLN A 65 5.64 3.74 -20.29
N GLU A 66 6.48 4.63 -19.74
CA GLU A 66 7.89 4.76 -20.12
C GLU A 66 8.87 4.66 -18.94
N ALA A 67 8.47 4.17 -17.77
CA ALA A 67 9.39 4.00 -16.64
C ALA A 67 10.54 3.03 -16.99
N THR A 68 11.80 3.44 -16.68
CA THR A 68 13.02 2.77 -17.16
C THR A 68 13.80 1.98 -16.10
N PHE A 69 13.60 2.29 -14.82
CA PHE A 69 14.30 1.63 -13.70
C PHE A 69 15.83 1.67 -13.85
N PRO A 70 16.51 2.84 -13.81
CA PRO A 70 17.95 2.93 -13.96
C PRO A 70 18.68 2.08 -12.92
N ALA A 71 19.70 1.32 -13.34
CA ALA A 71 20.38 0.33 -12.48
C ALA A 71 20.92 0.94 -11.17
N GLU A 72 21.54 2.11 -11.25
CA GLU A 72 22.08 2.84 -10.09
C GLU A 72 20.97 3.20 -9.08
N GLU A 73 19.81 3.67 -9.56
CA GLU A 73 18.67 3.99 -8.71
C GLU A 73 18.04 2.73 -8.11
N VAL A 74 18.04 1.62 -8.84
CA VAL A 74 17.57 0.32 -8.35
C VAL A 74 18.44 -0.15 -7.19
N GLU A 75 19.76 -0.19 -7.34
CA GLU A 75 20.70 -0.62 -6.29
C GLU A 75 20.55 0.23 -5.03
N LYS A 76 20.51 1.54 -5.20
CA LYS A 76 20.36 2.49 -4.10
C LYS A 76 19.04 2.29 -3.33
N GLU A 77 17.93 2.19 -4.04
CA GLU A 77 16.62 2.04 -3.41
C GLU A 77 16.45 0.67 -2.75
N LEU A 78 16.98 -0.39 -3.34
CA LEU A 78 17.01 -1.73 -2.73
C LEU A 78 17.76 -1.72 -1.40
N GLU A 79 18.92 -1.06 -1.31
CA GLU A 79 19.69 -0.96 -0.07
C GLU A 79 18.95 -0.13 0.99
N ILE A 80 18.34 0.99 0.60
CA ILE A 80 17.51 1.83 1.49
C ILE A 80 16.34 1.01 2.07
N GLU A 81 15.59 0.30 1.25
CA GLU A 81 14.44 -0.47 1.69
C GLU A 81 14.85 -1.71 2.50
N ARG A 82 15.99 -2.32 2.19
CA ARG A 82 16.58 -3.40 2.99
C ARG A 82 16.90 -2.94 4.41
N GLN A 83 17.60 -1.80 4.55
CA GLN A 83 17.94 -1.23 5.86
C GLN A 83 16.68 -0.82 6.64
N LYS A 84 15.75 -0.15 5.99
CA LYS A 84 14.47 0.28 6.56
C LYS A 84 13.64 -0.91 7.05
N THR A 85 13.66 -2.01 6.30
CA THR A 85 12.98 -3.25 6.70
C THR A 85 13.64 -3.86 7.95
N LYS A 86 14.97 -3.93 8.03
CA LYS A 86 15.68 -4.37 9.25
C LYS A 86 15.27 -3.53 10.46
N LEU A 87 15.35 -2.20 10.34
CA LEU A 87 14.97 -1.28 11.43
C LEU A 87 13.49 -1.40 11.83
N ASN A 88 12.60 -1.74 10.90
CA ASN A 88 11.20 -1.98 11.22
C ASN A 88 11.01 -3.30 11.98
N TRP A 89 11.71 -4.36 11.61
CA TRP A 89 11.68 -5.63 12.35
C TRP A 89 12.23 -5.51 13.77
N ASP A 90 13.04 -4.49 14.05
CA ASP A 90 13.47 -4.17 15.41
C ASP A 90 12.37 -3.62 16.31
N LYS A 91 11.28 -3.13 15.76
CA LYS A 91 10.12 -2.66 16.51
C LYS A 91 9.19 -3.82 16.85
N THR A 92 8.97 -4.08 18.15
CA THR A 92 8.06 -5.16 18.60
C THR A 92 6.65 -5.03 18.03
N SER A 93 6.15 -3.80 17.87
CA SER A 93 4.83 -3.54 17.29
C SER A 93 4.72 -3.91 15.82
N TYR A 94 5.79 -3.70 15.04
CA TYR A 94 5.86 -4.11 13.64
C TYR A 94 5.88 -5.64 13.52
N ALA A 95 6.82 -6.29 14.22
CA ALA A 95 6.95 -7.75 14.23
C ALA A 95 5.64 -8.45 14.64
N ALA A 96 5.02 -7.98 15.74
CA ALA A 96 3.73 -8.51 16.18
C ALA A 96 2.63 -8.35 15.12
N GLY A 97 2.59 -7.22 14.41
CA GLY A 97 1.62 -6.99 13.32
C GLY A 97 1.82 -7.92 12.13
N GLN A 98 3.07 -8.14 11.72
CA GLN A 98 3.39 -9.04 10.60
C GLN A 98 3.08 -10.51 10.96
N LYS A 99 3.52 -10.97 12.12
CA LYS A 99 3.26 -12.33 12.61
C LYS A 99 1.76 -12.60 12.84
N PHE A 100 1.03 -11.60 13.33
CA PHE A 100 -0.43 -11.70 13.47
C PHE A 100 -1.10 -11.96 12.11
N ARG A 101 -0.78 -11.17 11.07
CA ARG A 101 -1.37 -11.37 9.74
C ARG A 101 -0.97 -12.70 9.11
N SER A 102 0.30 -13.08 9.23
CA SER A 102 0.80 -14.36 8.71
C SER A 102 0.12 -15.54 9.36
N ASN A 103 -0.14 -15.45 10.66
CA ASN A 103 -0.86 -16.49 11.39
C ASN A 103 -2.35 -16.56 11.02
N LEU A 104 -2.94 -15.41 10.73
CA LEU A 104 -4.36 -15.31 10.36
C LEU A 104 -4.65 -15.78 8.94
N PHE A 105 -3.70 -15.53 8.02
CA PHE A 105 -3.80 -15.86 6.59
C PHE A 105 -2.58 -16.70 6.14
N PRO A 106 -2.40 -17.92 6.67
CA PRO A 106 -1.29 -18.76 6.28
C PRO A 106 -1.41 -19.14 4.80
N ASN A 107 -0.31 -19.02 4.06
CA ASN A 107 -0.23 -19.33 2.62
C ASN A 107 -1.05 -18.40 1.69
N ASP A 108 -1.58 -17.28 2.19
CA ASP A 108 -2.24 -16.27 1.38
C ASP A 108 -1.38 -15.00 1.27
N PRO A 109 -1.40 -14.28 0.14
CA PRO A 109 -0.71 -13.00 -0.01
C PRO A 109 -1.01 -11.99 1.10
N TYR A 110 -2.20 -11.99 1.69
CA TYR A 110 -2.54 -11.10 2.82
C TYR A 110 -1.75 -11.39 4.10
N GLY A 111 -1.31 -12.63 4.27
CA GLY A 111 -0.47 -13.04 5.40
C GLY A 111 1.03 -12.90 5.13
N ARG A 112 1.43 -12.68 3.89
CA ARG A 112 2.84 -12.52 3.53
C ARG A 112 3.43 -11.24 4.14
N TYR A 113 4.62 -11.33 4.65
CA TYR A 113 5.43 -10.19 5.08
C TYR A 113 6.77 -10.16 4.35
N THR A 114 7.40 -9.00 4.33
CA THR A 114 8.70 -8.80 3.71
C THR A 114 9.80 -8.80 4.78
N VAL A 115 10.88 -9.50 4.51
CA VAL A 115 12.13 -9.48 5.28
C VAL A 115 13.24 -8.85 4.44
N ALA A 116 14.36 -8.51 5.08
CA ALA A 116 15.45 -7.81 4.39
C ALA A 116 16.06 -8.66 3.26
N GLU A 117 16.09 -9.97 3.44
CA GLU A 117 16.62 -10.95 2.48
C GLU A 117 15.78 -11.03 1.19
N ASP A 118 14.49 -10.68 1.24
CA ASP A 118 13.64 -10.64 0.05
C ASP A 118 14.13 -9.62 -1.00
N PHE A 119 14.91 -8.62 -0.59
CA PHE A 119 15.47 -7.62 -1.51
C PHE A 119 16.72 -8.11 -2.23
N GLU A 120 17.42 -9.12 -1.72
CA GLU A 120 18.60 -9.70 -2.36
C GLU A 120 18.26 -10.46 -3.64
N ALA A 121 17.02 -10.94 -3.76
CA ALA A 121 16.52 -11.65 -4.92
C ALA A 121 15.92 -10.71 -6.00
N LEU A 122 15.92 -9.39 -5.77
CA LEU A 122 15.38 -8.42 -6.70
C LEU A 122 16.49 -7.77 -7.53
N ASP A 123 16.27 -7.73 -8.83
CA ASP A 123 17.11 -7.02 -9.78
C ASP A 123 16.27 -6.12 -10.70
N GLN A 124 16.95 -5.34 -11.52
CA GLN A 124 16.31 -4.44 -12.48
C GLN A 124 15.33 -5.20 -13.40
N GLN A 125 15.71 -6.38 -13.89
CA GLN A 125 14.88 -7.14 -14.82
C GLN A 125 13.58 -7.63 -14.18
N THR A 126 13.64 -8.07 -12.93
CA THR A 126 12.47 -8.48 -12.14
C THR A 126 11.50 -7.31 -11.94
N LEU A 127 12.03 -6.11 -11.65
CA LEU A 127 11.23 -4.89 -11.48
C LEU A 127 10.58 -4.44 -12.78
N VAL A 128 11.32 -4.45 -13.90
CA VAL A 128 10.80 -4.15 -15.24
C VAL A 128 9.70 -5.14 -15.64
N ASN A 129 9.89 -6.43 -15.37
CA ASN A 129 8.88 -7.45 -15.66
C ASN A 129 7.61 -7.22 -14.82
N GLN A 130 7.76 -6.91 -13.54
CA GLN A 130 6.63 -6.58 -12.66
C GLN A 130 5.88 -5.33 -13.17
N TYR A 131 6.59 -4.26 -13.52
CA TYR A 131 6.00 -3.06 -14.09
C TYR A 131 5.20 -3.38 -15.36
N LYS A 132 5.78 -4.13 -16.31
CA LYS A 132 5.12 -4.52 -17.55
C LYS A 132 3.88 -5.38 -17.30
N MET A 133 3.90 -6.28 -16.32
CA MET A 133 2.77 -7.13 -15.97
C MET A 133 1.64 -6.41 -15.25
N THR A 134 1.93 -5.34 -14.53
CA THR A 134 0.95 -4.67 -13.67
C THR A 134 0.63 -3.26 -14.16
N TRP A 135 1.54 -2.31 -14.01
CA TRP A 135 1.29 -0.89 -14.29
C TRP A 135 1.08 -0.59 -15.79
N ALA A 136 1.94 -1.15 -16.64
CA ALA A 136 1.90 -0.90 -18.08
C ALA A 136 0.84 -1.75 -18.81
N SER A 137 0.31 -2.80 -18.22
CA SER A 137 -0.64 -3.70 -18.87
C SER A 137 -2.07 -3.64 -18.33
N GLN A 138 -2.25 -3.26 -17.07
CA GLN A 138 -3.59 -3.23 -16.46
C GLN A 138 -4.31 -1.92 -16.72
N LYS A 139 -5.55 -2.01 -17.19
CA LYS A 139 -6.39 -0.82 -17.39
C LYS A 139 -6.69 -0.15 -16.04
N PRO A 140 -6.30 1.11 -15.84
CA PRO A 140 -6.55 1.81 -14.61
C PRO A 140 -8.01 2.27 -14.49
N VAL A 141 -8.45 2.48 -13.24
CA VAL A 141 -9.65 3.26 -12.93
C VAL A 141 -9.18 4.65 -12.50
N ILE A 142 -9.69 5.69 -13.13
CA ILE A 142 -9.30 7.08 -12.86
C ILE A 142 -10.39 7.73 -12.01
N PHE A 143 -9.99 8.25 -10.86
CA PHE A 143 -10.84 9.04 -9.97
C PHE A 143 -10.43 10.51 -10.04
N LEU A 144 -11.40 11.37 -10.38
CA LEU A 144 -11.23 12.82 -10.40
C LEU A 144 -12.02 13.45 -9.27
N SER A 145 -11.40 14.36 -8.52
CA SER A 145 -12.05 15.10 -7.46
C SER A 145 -11.63 16.57 -7.50
N GLY A 146 -12.59 17.48 -7.38
CA GLY A 146 -12.36 18.93 -7.39
C GLY A 146 -13.23 19.65 -8.42
N LYS A 147 -12.76 20.83 -8.86
CA LYS A 147 -13.44 21.59 -9.92
C LYS A 147 -13.00 21.03 -11.28
N ILE A 148 -13.80 20.15 -11.84
CA ILE A 148 -13.55 19.43 -13.10
C ILE A 148 -14.52 19.92 -14.16
N SER A 149 -14.01 20.25 -15.35
CA SER A 149 -14.80 20.62 -16.50
C SER A 149 -14.93 19.49 -17.52
N ASP A 150 -15.96 19.52 -18.36
CA ASP A 150 -16.14 18.53 -19.44
C ASP A 150 -14.95 18.54 -20.40
N GLN A 151 -14.28 19.67 -20.61
CA GLN A 151 -13.06 19.77 -21.41
C GLN A 151 -11.91 18.95 -20.82
N GLN A 152 -11.76 18.93 -19.50
CA GLN A 152 -10.73 18.14 -18.82
C GLN A 152 -11.05 16.64 -18.89
N ILE A 153 -12.31 16.27 -18.83
CA ILE A 153 -12.73 14.86 -19.04
C ILE A 153 -12.40 14.43 -20.48
N ALA A 154 -12.82 15.22 -21.46
CA ALA A 154 -12.50 14.96 -22.88
C ALA A 154 -10.98 14.88 -23.13
N TYR A 155 -10.18 15.72 -22.49
CA TYR A 155 -8.74 15.66 -22.58
C TYR A 155 -8.14 14.38 -22.00
N LEU A 156 -8.66 13.88 -20.87
CA LEU A 156 -8.26 12.59 -20.31
C LEU A 156 -8.61 11.42 -21.24
N GLU A 157 -9.79 11.44 -21.84
CA GLU A 157 -10.19 10.43 -22.81
C GLU A 157 -9.30 10.41 -24.04
N GLN A 158 -8.84 11.58 -24.51
CA GLN A 158 -7.94 11.74 -25.64
C GLN A 158 -6.48 11.41 -25.33
N THR A 159 -6.10 11.36 -24.05
CA THR A 159 -4.72 11.10 -23.59
C THR A 159 -4.63 9.73 -22.92
N LEU A 160 -4.87 9.64 -21.62
CA LEU A 160 -4.79 8.37 -20.86
C LEU A 160 -5.81 7.33 -21.36
N GLY A 161 -6.98 7.76 -21.83
CA GLY A 161 -8.00 6.89 -22.39
C GLY A 161 -7.62 6.18 -23.69
N GLN A 162 -6.63 6.67 -24.43
CA GLN A 162 -6.12 6.08 -25.66
C GLN A 162 -5.01 5.05 -25.43
N ILE A 163 -4.47 4.96 -24.22
CA ILE A 163 -3.45 3.96 -23.91
C ILE A 163 -4.05 2.56 -24.04
N GLN A 164 -3.40 1.72 -24.83
CA GLN A 164 -3.82 0.34 -25.05
C GLN A 164 -3.26 -0.54 -23.91
N PHE A 165 -4.15 -1.02 -23.05
CA PHE A 165 -3.81 -1.94 -21.98
C PHE A 165 -4.21 -3.36 -22.40
N SER A 166 -3.30 -4.33 -22.26
CA SER A 166 -3.58 -5.74 -22.56
C SER A 166 -4.51 -6.40 -21.53
N SER A 167 -4.54 -5.84 -20.32
CA SER A 167 -5.38 -6.27 -19.18
C SER A 167 -5.45 -7.79 -19.02
N PRO A 168 -4.29 -8.46 -18.83
CA PRO A 168 -4.28 -9.89 -18.65
C PRO A 168 -5.14 -10.30 -17.45
N SER A 169 -5.87 -11.40 -17.60
CA SER A 169 -6.68 -11.92 -16.50
C SER A 169 -5.77 -12.39 -15.36
N LEU A 170 -5.93 -11.81 -14.21
CA LEU A 170 -5.22 -12.24 -12.99
C LEU A 170 -6.07 -13.29 -12.28
N ILE A 171 -5.47 -14.44 -11.99
CA ILE A 171 -6.10 -15.45 -11.14
C ILE A 171 -5.99 -14.97 -9.70
N ILE A 172 -7.11 -14.56 -9.13
CA ILE A 172 -7.19 -14.16 -7.73
C ILE A 172 -7.72 -15.36 -6.93
N PRO A 173 -6.90 -16.04 -6.11
CA PRO A 173 -7.36 -17.19 -5.33
C PRO A 173 -8.38 -16.74 -4.28
N SER A 174 -9.25 -17.66 -3.87
CA SER A 174 -10.15 -17.42 -2.74
C SER A 174 -9.35 -17.29 -1.45
N LEU A 175 -9.77 -16.36 -0.58
CA LEU A 175 -9.14 -16.19 0.72
C LEU A 175 -9.50 -17.36 1.65
N THR A 176 -8.49 -17.99 2.23
CA THR A 176 -8.67 -19.05 3.21
C THR A 176 -7.98 -18.64 4.52
N PRO A 177 -8.74 -18.10 5.50
CA PRO A 177 -8.18 -17.79 6.80
C PRO A 177 -7.79 -19.05 7.59
N ALA A 178 -6.97 -18.88 8.62
CA ALA A 178 -6.63 -19.98 9.54
C ALA A 178 -7.90 -20.62 10.13
N ALA A 179 -7.98 -21.94 10.05
CA ALA A 179 -9.17 -22.70 10.48
C ALA A 179 -9.31 -22.80 12.02
N LYS A 180 -8.22 -22.57 12.76
CA LYS A 180 -8.20 -22.73 14.23
C LYS A 180 -7.55 -21.53 14.90
N PRO A 181 -8.05 -21.12 16.08
CA PRO A 181 -7.38 -20.15 16.92
C PRO A 181 -5.96 -20.60 17.29
N SER A 182 -5.04 -19.69 17.32
CA SER A 182 -3.66 -19.97 17.74
C SER A 182 -3.12 -18.83 18.58
N ARG A 183 -2.08 -19.15 19.37
CA ARG A 183 -1.34 -18.19 20.17
C ARG A 183 0.14 -18.29 19.81
N ILE A 184 0.72 -17.19 19.38
CA ILE A 184 2.15 -17.06 19.13
C ILE A 184 2.75 -16.16 20.21
N LYS A 185 3.85 -16.57 20.80
CA LYS A 185 4.71 -15.75 21.64
C LYS A 185 6.09 -15.73 21.02
N GLU A 186 6.61 -14.54 20.77
CA GLU A 186 7.96 -14.35 20.28
C GLU A 186 8.69 -13.45 21.27
N GLU A 187 9.85 -13.87 21.72
CA GLU A 187 10.67 -13.13 22.65
C GLU A 187 11.73 -12.35 21.86
N LYS A 188 11.87 -11.07 22.17
CA LYS A 188 12.90 -10.21 21.59
C LYS A 188 13.81 -9.70 22.71
N GLU A 189 15.07 -10.16 22.71
CA GLU A 189 16.07 -9.74 23.64
C GLU A 189 16.25 -8.21 23.63
N GLY A 190 16.44 -7.62 24.81
CA GLY A 190 16.61 -6.17 24.97
C GLY A 190 15.34 -5.33 24.84
N SER A 191 14.19 -5.92 24.56
CA SER A 191 12.93 -5.18 24.45
C SER A 191 12.37 -4.85 25.84
N VAL A 192 12.10 -3.57 26.07
CA VAL A 192 11.51 -3.07 27.33
C VAL A 192 9.98 -3.04 27.29
N GLN A 193 9.37 -3.27 26.13
CA GLN A 193 7.92 -3.24 25.94
C GLN A 193 7.44 -4.46 25.14
N SER A 194 6.30 -4.99 25.52
CA SER A 194 5.59 -6.03 24.78
C SER A 194 4.54 -5.42 23.85
N SER A 195 4.40 -5.97 22.66
CA SER A 195 3.30 -5.66 21.74
C SER A 195 2.35 -6.84 21.63
N ILE A 196 1.07 -6.60 21.89
CA ILE A 196 0.02 -7.62 21.83
C ILE A 196 -0.89 -7.33 20.65
N ARG A 197 -1.15 -8.34 19.83
CA ARG A 197 -2.15 -8.34 18.78
C ARG A 197 -3.15 -9.46 19.04
N PHE A 198 -4.42 -9.10 19.08
CA PHE A 198 -5.54 -10.02 19.25
C PHE A 198 -6.59 -9.70 18.19
N GLY A 199 -7.09 -10.70 17.50
CA GLY A 199 -8.08 -10.47 16.45
C GLY A 199 -8.51 -11.74 15.73
N LEU A 200 -9.31 -11.57 14.70
CA LEU A 200 -9.94 -12.66 13.96
C LEU A 200 -10.18 -12.25 12.50
N PRO A 201 -10.39 -13.23 11.58
CA PRO A 201 -10.86 -12.94 10.23
C PRO A 201 -12.18 -12.17 10.29
N ALA A 202 -12.33 -11.20 9.40
CA ALA A 202 -13.51 -10.34 9.35
C ALA A 202 -14.02 -10.17 7.92
N ILE A 203 -15.15 -9.50 7.81
CA ILE A 203 -15.87 -9.26 6.58
C ILE A 203 -15.09 -8.35 5.62
N SER A 204 -15.36 -8.50 4.32
CA SER A 204 -14.86 -7.60 3.29
C SER A 204 -15.60 -6.25 3.34
N ARG A 205 -15.05 -5.26 2.64
CA ARG A 205 -15.67 -3.94 2.53
C ARG A 205 -17.05 -3.96 1.86
N ASN A 206 -17.29 -4.94 0.98
CA ASN A 206 -18.55 -5.08 0.23
C ASN A 206 -19.64 -5.88 0.99
N HIS A 207 -19.34 -6.34 2.20
CA HIS A 207 -20.32 -7.07 3.00
C HIS A 207 -21.44 -6.15 3.47
N PRO A 208 -22.73 -6.57 3.46
CA PRO A 208 -23.85 -5.74 3.88
C PRO A 208 -23.69 -5.14 5.29
N ASP A 209 -23.12 -5.89 6.21
CA ASP A 209 -22.93 -5.48 7.61
C ASP A 209 -21.64 -4.68 7.84
N TYR A 210 -20.89 -4.31 6.79
CA TYR A 210 -19.63 -3.60 6.96
C TYR A 210 -19.75 -2.34 7.80
N PHE A 211 -20.75 -1.50 7.53
CA PHE A 211 -20.96 -0.25 8.27
C PHE A 211 -21.39 -0.49 9.72
N HIS A 212 -22.24 -1.48 9.97
CA HIS A 212 -22.61 -1.88 11.34
C HIS A 212 -21.40 -2.35 12.14
N PHE A 213 -20.53 -3.17 11.52
CA PHE A 213 -19.31 -3.62 12.14
C PHE A 213 -18.32 -2.47 12.39
N SER A 214 -18.24 -1.50 11.48
CA SER A 214 -17.43 -0.28 11.65
C SER A 214 -17.88 0.58 12.83
N VAL A 215 -19.19 0.74 13.01
CA VAL A 215 -19.75 1.45 14.17
C VAL A 215 -19.44 0.70 15.46
N MET A 216 -19.64 -0.61 15.50
CA MET A 216 -19.28 -1.46 16.64
C MET A 216 -17.79 -1.31 16.99
N ASN A 217 -16.91 -1.38 16.01
CA ASN A 217 -15.47 -1.21 16.19
C ASN A 217 -15.14 0.19 16.75
N THR A 218 -15.79 1.24 16.27
CA THR A 218 -15.60 2.61 16.77
C THR A 218 -15.92 2.71 18.25
N VAL A 219 -17.05 2.16 18.69
CA VAL A 219 -17.43 2.15 20.11
C VAL A 219 -16.45 1.34 20.96
N LEU A 220 -15.95 0.21 20.44
CA LEU A 220 -15.06 -0.68 21.16
C LEU A 220 -13.67 -0.10 21.35
N GLY A 221 -13.02 0.34 20.28
CA GLY A 221 -11.62 0.75 20.32
C GLY A 221 -11.19 1.77 19.25
N GLY A 222 -12.15 2.32 18.47
CA GLY A 222 -11.85 3.15 17.31
C GLY A 222 -11.57 4.63 17.59
N TYR A 223 -11.72 5.10 18.83
CA TYR A 223 -11.42 6.48 19.22
C TYR A 223 -10.95 6.58 20.66
N PHE A 224 -10.46 7.76 21.07
CA PHE A 224 -9.82 7.96 22.36
C PHE A 224 -10.76 7.71 23.57
N GLY A 225 -12.04 8.02 23.49
CA GLY A 225 -13.05 7.74 24.52
C GLY A 225 -13.70 6.36 24.44
N SER A 226 -13.15 5.44 23.64
CA SER A 226 -13.70 4.10 23.44
C SER A 226 -13.60 3.21 24.66
N ARG A 227 -14.38 2.10 24.69
CA ARG A 227 -14.43 1.19 25.83
C ARG A 227 -13.06 0.58 26.18
N LEU A 228 -12.26 0.19 25.18
CA LEU A 228 -10.92 -0.34 25.41
C LEU A 228 -9.99 0.72 26.02
N GLN A 229 -10.03 1.96 25.51
CA GLN A 229 -9.21 3.06 26.04
C GLN A 229 -9.55 3.34 27.50
N LYS A 230 -10.83 3.50 27.84
CA LYS A 230 -11.26 3.73 29.20
C LYS A 230 -10.85 2.58 30.13
N ASN A 231 -11.16 1.34 29.77
CA ASN A 231 -10.94 0.20 30.66
C ASN A 231 -9.46 -0.19 30.81
N ILE A 232 -8.72 -0.30 29.69
CA ILE A 232 -7.37 -0.89 29.73
C ILE A 232 -6.31 0.19 29.97
N ARG A 233 -6.48 1.38 29.38
CA ARG A 233 -5.51 2.47 29.52
C ARG A 233 -5.79 3.34 30.75
N GLU A 234 -7.04 3.85 30.90
CA GLU A 234 -7.36 4.81 31.95
C GLU A 234 -7.59 4.13 33.30
N ASP A 235 -8.51 3.16 33.39
CA ASP A 235 -8.87 2.54 34.66
C ASP A 235 -7.77 1.61 35.18
N LYS A 236 -7.12 0.82 34.31
CA LYS A 236 -6.12 -0.18 34.71
C LYS A 236 -4.68 0.24 34.52
N GLY A 237 -4.40 1.24 33.70
CA GLY A 237 -3.04 1.74 33.44
C GLY A 237 -2.09 0.72 32.81
N PHE A 238 -2.60 -0.33 32.12
CA PHE A 238 -1.76 -1.41 31.60
C PHE A 238 -0.98 -1.04 30.35
N THR A 239 -1.36 0.03 29.64
CA THR A 239 -0.72 0.45 28.40
C THR A 239 -0.86 1.95 28.16
N TYR A 240 0.05 2.50 27.39
CA TYR A 240 -0.05 3.89 26.90
C TYR A 240 -1.12 4.05 25.79
N GLY A 241 -1.48 2.97 25.12
CA GLY A 241 -2.51 2.99 24.09
C GLY A 241 -3.00 1.60 23.72
N ILE A 242 -4.31 1.53 23.47
CA ILE A 242 -4.98 0.36 22.94
C ILE A 242 -6.03 0.83 21.94
N SER A 243 -6.15 0.14 20.83
CA SER A 243 -7.14 0.46 19.81
C SER A 243 -7.65 -0.81 19.15
N SER A 244 -8.81 -0.72 18.54
CA SER A 244 -9.27 -1.74 17.61
C SER A 244 -9.48 -1.15 16.22
N SER A 245 -9.21 -1.94 15.19
CA SER A 245 -9.41 -1.55 13.80
C SER A 245 -9.92 -2.71 12.97
N LEU A 246 -10.66 -2.36 11.93
CA LEU A 246 -11.10 -3.27 10.88
C LEU A 246 -10.25 -3.00 9.64
N ALA A 247 -9.56 -4.02 9.14
CA ALA A 247 -8.80 -3.99 7.89
C ALA A 247 -9.57 -4.76 6.81
N PRO A 248 -10.46 -4.09 6.05
CA PRO A 248 -11.29 -4.74 5.05
C PRO A 248 -10.53 -4.83 3.72
N TYR A 249 -10.20 -6.05 3.32
CA TYR A 249 -9.66 -6.33 1.99
C TYR A 249 -10.80 -6.73 1.03
N PRO A 250 -10.59 -6.67 -0.31
CA PRO A 250 -11.59 -7.08 -1.29
C PRO A 250 -12.09 -8.53 -1.11
N ARG A 251 -11.20 -9.45 -0.74
CA ARG A 251 -11.52 -10.88 -0.57
C ARG A 251 -11.93 -11.27 0.85
N GLY A 252 -11.92 -10.33 1.78
CA GLY A 252 -12.18 -10.57 3.19
C GLY A 252 -11.46 -9.51 4.02
N GLY A 253 -11.10 -9.84 5.25
CA GLY A 253 -10.39 -8.89 6.09
C GLY A 253 -10.08 -9.47 7.45
N TYR A 254 -9.64 -8.61 8.35
CA TYR A 254 -9.50 -8.95 9.76
C TYR A 254 -9.88 -7.78 10.64
N TRP A 255 -10.31 -8.12 11.83
CA TRP A 255 -10.45 -7.20 12.94
C TRP A 255 -9.34 -7.47 13.96
N VAL A 256 -8.74 -6.41 14.48
CA VAL A 256 -7.63 -6.50 15.42
C VAL A 256 -7.76 -5.46 16.53
#